data_f1154613501d4fcf3661db711b98ef6d
#
_entry.id   f1154613501d4fcf3661db711b98ef6d
#
_cell.length_a   1.000
_cell.length_b   1.000
_cell.length_c   1.000
_cell.angle_alpha   90.00
_cell.angle_beta   90.00
_cell.angle_gamma   90.00
#
_symmetry.space_group_name_H-M   'P 1'
#
loop_
_entity.id
_entity.type
_entity.pdbx_description
1 polymer ?
#
loop_
_entity_poly.entity_id
_entity_poly.type
_entity_poly.pdbx_seq_one_letter_code
_entity_poly.pdbx_strand_id
1 'polypeptide(L)'
;MSDDQVLDCVIVGGGLAGLAAADRLRHRRVLVIEAADRVGGRIRSLPRGDYWLNLGAHMFGGPGTRIGDLAAELGLETRPIGRALIGMAMGGRRVFRGAVETFPFRLPLSVAARLSFIRMGLALRRGVAGAVHALGPRPGETAAEARARGLAWDNGATLAQRIGPLHPQIETILRAITERTGGDPAEMAAGYALRSFANVWSRHSPGCNLVGGSSLLPEALVRRIGDRILLGAEASAVEARDDVVTVACGSGSTARVVRARSAIVATPAFATKRIVRNLPPATAAALGAIRYGAFLSAAVLTDERSPMPWDRNYAISTPERAFSVVFDQASTLRGRGARAPGGSLMLFRGAKGAERLLQASDDQIASAFADDLAAEFPECRGRLREIVVQRWEAGAPFSFPGRAALQPALTMGLGPIFLAGDYLEFPNMEAAVATGWEAAEAVERRLVA
;
A
#
# COMPACT_ATOMS: atom_id res chain seq x y z
N MET A 1 28.30 -16.92 10.70
CA MET A 1 27.53 -17.65 11.71
C MET A 1 27.76 -19.12 11.44
N SER A 2 28.08 -19.95 12.46
CA SER A 2 28.20 -21.40 12.29
C SER A 2 26.83 -21.99 11.96
N ASP A 3 26.74 -22.93 11.01
CA ASP A 3 25.50 -23.57 10.53
C ASP A 3 24.67 -24.31 11.61
N ASP A 4 25.21 -24.50 12.81
CA ASP A 4 24.59 -25.25 13.92
C ASP A 4 23.84 -24.38 14.95
N GLN A 5 23.86 -23.06 14.82
CA GLN A 5 23.28 -22.19 15.84
C GLN A 5 21.76 -21.99 15.63
N VAL A 6 20.96 -22.49 16.57
CA VAL A 6 19.50 -22.26 16.59
C VAL A 6 19.23 -20.82 17.01
N LEU A 7 18.58 -20.06 16.14
CA LEU A 7 18.15 -18.68 16.39
C LEU A 7 16.91 -18.65 17.32
N ASP A 8 16.62 -17.48 17.88
CA ASP A 8 15.36 -17.27 18.60
C ASP A 8 14.20 -17.12 17.61
N CYS A 9 14.41 -16.37 16.51
CA CYS A 9 13.42 -16.22 15.45
C CYS A 9 14.07 -16.03 14.08
N VAL A 10 13.51 -16.66 13.05
CA VAL A 10 13.78 -16.35 11.65
C VAL A 10 12.59 -15.61 11.06
N ILE A 11 12.83 -14.56 10.29
CA ILE A 11 11.80 -13.72 9.68
C ILE A 11 11.93 -13.85 8.17
N VAL A 12 10.89 -14.34 7.51
CA VAL A 12 10.87 -14.56 6.06
C VAL A 12 10.11 -13.41 5.40
N GLY A 13 10.83 -12.58 4.66
CA GLY A 13 10.35 -11.39 3.97
C GLY A 13 10.87 -10.09 4.60
N GLY A 14 11.71 -9.36 3.86
CA GLY A 14 12.28 -8.04 4.20
C GLY A 14 11.37 -6.87 3.83
N GLY A 15 10.06 -7.09 3.69
CA GLY A 15 9.05 -6.03 3.58
C GLY A 15 8.82 -5.32 4.92
N LEU A 16 7.98 -4.28 4.92
CA LEU A 16 7.75 -3.45 6.12
C LEU A 16 7.28 -4.28 7.33
N ALA A 17 6.42 -5.29 7.13
CA ALA A 17 5.94 -6.14 8.23
C ALA A 17 7.08 -6.95 8.86
N GLY A 18 7.92 -7.57 8.04
CA GLY A 18 9.08 -8.33 8.53
C GLY A 18 10.13 -7.45 9.20
N LEU A 19 10.44 -6.29 8.63
CA LEU A 19 11.39 -5.34 9.23
C LEU A 19 10.86 -4.75 10.54
N ALA A 20 9.57 -4.43 10.63
CA ALA A 20 8.95 -3.96 11.86
C ALA A 20 8.98 -5.03 12.96
N ALA A 21 8.77 -6.31 12.61
CA ALA A 21 8.92 -7.43 13.53
C ALA A 21 10.36 -7.61 13.98
N ALA A 22 11.33 -7.56 13.04
CA ALA A 22 12.75 -7.69 13.34
C ALA A 22 13.25 -6.58 14.28
N ASP A 23 12.78 -5.37 14.09
CA ASP A 23 13.13 -4.23 14.94
C ASP A 23 12.61 -4.41 16.38
N ARG A 24 11.40 -4.94 16.57
CA ARG A 24 10.90 -5.27 17.92
C ARG A 24 11.70 -6.40 18.57
N LEU A 25 12.18 -7.36 17.79
CA LEU A 25 12.97 -8.51 18.25
C LEU A 25 14.50 -8.27 18.19
N ARG A 26 14.97 -7.03 17.95
CA ARG A 26 16.40 -6.74 17.75
C ARG A 26 17.30 -7.12 18.95
N HIS A 27 16.75 -7.27 20.14
CA HIS A 27 17.44 -7.75 21.34
C HIS A 27 17.59 -9.27 21.38
N ARG A 28 16.91 -10.00 20.47
CA ARG A 28 16.98 -11.45 20.30
C ARG A 28 17.94 -11.83 19.17
N ARG A 29 18.28 -13.10 19.07
CA ARG A 29 19.02 -13.66 17.94
C ARG A 29 18.07 -13.88 16.77
N VAL A 30 17.96 -12.88 15.90
CA VAL A 30 17.06 -12.92 14.74
C VAL A 30 17.84 -12.84 13.44
N LEU A 31 17.25 -13.40 12.36
CA LEU A 31 17.72 -13.26 11.00
C LEU A 31 16.51 -12.98 10.09
N VAL A 32 16.61 -11.95 9.27
CA VAL A 32 15.65 -11.65 8.20
C VAL A 32 16.16 -12.26 6.90
N ILE A 33 15.31 -12.99 6.19
CA ILE A 33 15.60 -13.60 4.88
C ILE A 33 14.73 -12.90 3.84
N GLU A 34 15.34 -12.31 2.82
CA GLU A 34 14.66 -11.59 1.74
C GLU A 34 15.09 -12.15 0.39
N ALA A 35 14.12 -12.42 -0.47
CA ALA A 35 14.34 -12.97 -1.81
C ALA A 35 14.98 -11.97 -2.76
N ALA A 36 14.64 -10.69 -2.65
CA ALA A 36 15.19 -9.64 -3.48
C ALA A 36 16.60 -9.20 -3.02
N ASP A 37 17.26 -8.45 -3.88
CA ASP A 37 18.54 -7.77 -3.61
C ASP A 37 18.38 -6.50 -2.74
N ARG A 38 17.15 -6.17 -2.35
CA ARG A 38 16.79 -5.00 -1.54
C ARG A 38 15.68 -5.31 -0.55
N VAL A 39 15.60 -4.51 0.50
CA VAL A 39 14.50 -4.51 1.46
C VAL A 39 13.34 -3.60 1.03
N GLY A 40 12.27 -3.58 1.83
CA GLY A 40 11.13 -2.68 1.71
C GLY A 40 9.94 -3.26 0.96
N GLY A 41 10.11 -4.37 0.24
CA GLY A 41 9.02 -5.00 -0.52
C GLY A 41 8.37 -3.99 -1.48
N ARG A 42 7.09 -3.65 -1.25
CA ARG A 42 6.30 -2.70 -2.05
C ARG A 42 6.56 -1.22 -1.74
N ILE A 43 7.47 -0.90 -0.85
CA ILE A 43 8.00 0.43 -0.65
C ILE A 43 9.27 0.56 -1.51
N ARG A 44 9.29 1.56 -2.39
CA ARG A 44 10.45 1.83 -3.22
C ARG A 44 10.50 3.31 -3.61
N SER A 45 11.62 3.95 -3.38
CA SER A 45 11.96 5.26 -3.94
C SER A 45 13.43 5.30 -4.35
N LEU A 46 13.75 6.16 -5.29
CA LEU A 46 15.11 6.36 -5.82
C LEU A 46 15.49 7.84 -5.59
N PRO A 47 16.61 8.13 -4.93
CA PRO A 47 17.07 9.52 -4.75
C PRO A 47 17.51 10.12 -6.09
N ARG A 48 17.24 11.44 -6.27
CA ARG A 48 17.64 12.23 -7.46
C ARG A 48 17.98 13.66 -7.04
N GLY A 49 19.17 13.87 -6.53
CA GLY A 49 19.59 15.15 -5.98
C GLY A 49 18.68 15.60 -4.84
N ASP A 50 18.07 16.79 -4.95
CA ASP A 50 17.14 17.31 -3.95
C ASP A 50 15.76 16.63 -3.99
N TYR A 51 15.50 15.79 -5.00
CA TYR A 51 14.24 15.09 -5.23
C TYR A 51 14.39 13.57 -5.10
N TRP A 52 13.29 12.88 -5.20
CA TRP A 52 13.22 11.42 -5.22
C TRP A 52 12.08 10.94 -6.11
N LEU A 53 12.24 9.77 -6.67
CA LEU A 53 11.23 9.08 -7.48
C LEU A 53 10.55 8.02 -6.63
N ASN A 54 9.32 8.27 -6.15
CA ASN A 54 8.53 7.24 -5.50
C ASN A 54 7.90 6.30 -6.53
N LEU A 55 8.10 5.00 -6.32
CA LEU A 55 7.66 3.94 -7.22
C LEU A 55 6.67 2.98 -6.54
N GLY A 56 6.48 3.08 -5.23
CA GLY A 56 5.63 2.20 -4.43
C GLY A 56 4.81 2.95 -3.38
N ALA A 57 4.49 2.27 -2.29
CA ALA A 57 3.76 2.86 -1.17
C ALA A 57 4.55 4.04 -0.57
N HIS A 58 3.88 5.18 -0.37
CA HIS A 58 4.56 6.41 0.04
C HIS A 58 3.74 7.29 0.99
N MET A 59 2.42 7.08 1.07
CA MET A 59 1.54 7.81 1.98
C MET A 59 1.17 6.95 3.17
N PHE A 60 1.26 7.51 4.38
CA PHE A 60 0.96 6.80 5.62
C PHE A 60 0.36 7.73 6.68
N GLY A 61 -0.16 7.16 7.77
CA GLY A 61 -0.74 7.91 8.88
C GLY A 61 0.30 8.78 9.56
N GLY A 62 -0.13 9.95 10.05
CA GLY A 62 0.72 10.86 10.80
C GLY A 62 0.93 10.43 12.26
N PRO A 63 1.40 11.34 13.14
CA PRO A 63 1.59 11.10 14.57
C PRO A 63 0.35 10.49 15.23
N GLY A 64 0.55 9.54 16.15
CA GLY A 64 -0.50 8.77 16.80
C GLY A 64 -0.95 7.54 16.02
N THR A 65 -0.36 7.26 14.86
CA THR A 65 -0.44 5.95 14.20
C THR A 65 0.85 5.18 14.42
N ARG A 66 0.80 3.83 14.42
CA ARG A 66 2.00 2.99 14.66
C ARG A 66 3.14 3.32 13.69
N ILE A 67 2.81 3.53 12.41
CA ILE A 67 3.82 3.86 11.40
C ILE A 67 4.33 5.30 11.54
N GLY A 68 3.46 6.25 11.91
CA GLY A 68 3.87 7.63 12.17
C GLY A 68 4.81 7.74 13.37
N ASP A 69 4.49 7.03 14.44
CA ASP A 69 5.31 6.98 15.65
C ASP A 69 6.63 6.24 15.39
N LEU A 70 6.61 5.14 14.62
CA LEU A 70 7.82 4.44 14.18
C LEU A 70 8.73 5.35 13.34
N ALA A 71 8.17 6.12 12.42
CA ALA A 71 8.94 7.07 11.61
C ALA A 71 9.61 8.14 12.50
N ALA A 72 8.90 8.63 13.52
CA ALA A 72 9.45 9.57 14.51
C ALA A 72 10.54 8.93 15.38
N GLU A 73 10.35 7.69 15.87
CA GLU A 73 11.37 6.92 16.61
C GLU A 73 12.64 6.69 15.79
N LEU A 74 12.53 6.60 14.48
CA LEU A 74 13.64 6.45 13.54
C LEU A 74 14.29 7.78 13.13
N GLY A 75 13.79 8.92 13.66
CA GLY A 75 14.29 10.25 13.33
C GLY A 75 14.02 10.70 11.90
N LEU A 76 12.99 10.14 11.24
CA LEU A 76 12.66 10.46 9.87
C LEU A 76 11.79 11.72 9.76
N GLU A 77 12.15 12.62 8.85
CA GLU A 77 11.38 13.82 8.60
C GLU A 77 10.11 13.50 7.82
N THR A 78 8.95 13.75 8.44
CA THR A 78 7.64 13.57 7.83
C THR A 78 6.97 14.91 7.58
N ARG A 79 6.13 14.97 6.53
CA ARG A 79 5.35 16.15 6.18
C ARG A 79 3.88 15.77 5.98
N PRO A 80 2.95 16.49 6.62
CA PRO A 80 1.55 16.27 6.37
C PRO A 80 1.21 16.60 4.92
N ILE A 81 0.40 15.76 4.32
CA ILE A 81 -0.19 16.00 3.01
C ILE A 81 -1.25 17.09 3.17
N GLY A 82 -1.20 18.11 2.33
CA GLY A 82 -2.16 19.20 2.38
C GLY A 82 -3.61 18.74 2.17
N ARG A 83 -4.58 19.53 2.62
CA ARG A 83 -6.01 19.19 2.57
C ARG A 83 -6.57 18.95 1.15
N ALA A 84 -5.89 19.43 0.12
CA ALA A 84 -6.32 19.27 -1.27
C ALA A 84 -5.85 17.93 -1.85
N LEU A 85 -6.39 16.82 -1.32
CA LEU A 85 -6.16 15.49 -1.88
C LEU A 85 -6.76 15.29 -3.26
N ILE A 86 -7.76 16.09 -3.66
CA ILE A 86 -8.61 15.77 -4.79
C ILE A 86 -8.67 16.94 -5.74
N GLY A 87 -7.69 16.96 -6.64
CA GLY A 87 -7.89 17.57 -7.95
C GLY A 87 -8.51 16.56 -8.90
N MET A 88 -9.21 17.04 -9.92
CA MET A 88 -9.67 16.21 -11.03
C MET A 88 -9.42 16.95 -12.34
N ALA A 89 -8.88 16.23 -13.30
CA ALA A 89 -8.68 16.68 -14.66
C ALA A 89 -9.40 15.71 -15.61
N MET A 90 -10.35 16.22 -16.37
CA MET A 90 -11.23 15.44 -17.24
C MET A 90 -11.83 16.31 -18.34
N GLY A 91 -11.87 15.82 -19.59
CA GLY A 91 -12.47 16.53 -20.73
C GLY A 91 -11.89 17.91 -20.97
N GLY A 92 -10.58 18.10 -20.77
CA GLY A 92 -9.88 19.38 -20.87
C GLY A 92 -10.16 20.39 -19.73
N ARG A 93 -10.95 19.99 -18.72
CA ARG A 93 -11.24 20.81 -17.54
C ARG A 93 -10.45 20.32 -16.33
N ARG A 94 -9.84 21.27 -15.60
CA ARG A 94 -9.08 21.03 -14.38
C ARG A 94 -9.81 21.66 -13.20
N VAL A 95 -10.25 20.84 -12.24
CA VAL A 95 -10.94 21.25 -11.03
C VAL A 95 -10.06 20.92 -9.83
N PHE A 96 -9.31 21.92 -9.34
CA PHE A 96 -8.31 21.75 -8.30
C PHE A 96 -8.71 22.34 -6.95
N ARG A 97 -9.86 22.95 -6.83
CA ARG A 97 -10.33 23.63 -5.61
C ARG A 97 -11.84 23.49 -5.45
N GLY A 98 -12.29 23.67 -4.24
CA GLY A 98 -13.69 23.63 -3.86
C GLY A 98 -14.11 22.28 -3.29
N ALA A 99 -15.30 22.24 -2.72
CA ALA A 99 -15.87 21.02 -2.17
C ALA A 99 -16.17 20.04 -3.32
N VAL A 100 -15.98 18.76 -3.07
CA VAL A 100 -16.20 17.68 -4.06
C VAL A 100 -17.65 17.65 -4.56
N GLU A 101 -18.59 18.13 -3.75
CA GLU A 101 -20.01 18.29 -4.09
C GLU A 101 -20.23 19.28 -5.25
N THR A 102 -19.26 20.17 -5.52
CA THR A 102 -19.32 21.14 -6.63
C THR A 102 -18.81 20.55 -7.95
N PHE A 103 -18.09 19.44 -7.92
CA PHE A 103 -17.46 18.82 -9.10
C PHE A 103 -18.47 18.45 -10.22
N PRO A 104 -19.69 17.91 -9.91
CA PRO A 104 -20.67 17.63 -10.95
C PRO A 104 -21.04 18.84 -11.82
N PHE A 105 -20.93 20.05 -11.28
CA PHE A 105 -21.28 21.31 -11.96
C PHE A 105 -20.08 21.97 -12.66
N ARG A 106 -18.89 21.56 -12.35
CA ARG A 106 -17.63 22.16 -12.84
C ARG A 106 -16.93 21.31 -13.89
N LEU A 107 -17.23 20.01 -13.92
CA LEU A 107 -16.75 19.07 -14.93
C LEU A 107 -17.64 19.09 -16.17
N PRO A 108 -17.12 18.76 -17.37
CA PRO A 108 -17.85 18.76 -18.62
C PRO A 108 -18.72 17.48 -18.74
N LEU A 109 -19.70 17.35 -17.86
CA LEU A 109 -20.59 16.21 -17.79
C LEU A 109 -21.93 16.47 -18.47
N SER A 110 -22.48 15.46 -19.14
CA SER A 110 -23.87 15.51 -19.58
C SER A 110 -24.82 15.63 -18.39
N VAL A 111 -26.07 16.03 -18.62
CA VAL A 111 -27.08 16.11 -17.54
C VAL A 111 -27.26 14.76 -16.85
N ALA A 112 -27.35 13.69 -17.64
CA ALA A 112 -27.50 12.32 -17.10
C ALA A 112 -26.28 11.90 -16.26
N ALA A 113 -25.05 12.19 -16.72
CA ALA A 113 -23.82 11.95 -15.97
C ALA A 113 -23.78 12.76 -14.68
N ARG A 114 -24.19 14.04 -14.73
CA ARG A 114 -24.25 14.91 -13.55
C ARG A 114 -25.18 14.38 -12.47
N LEU A 115 -26.39 13.96 -12.85
CA LEU A 115 -27.34 13.34 -11.92
C LEU A 115 -26.79 12.03 -11.34
N SER A 116 -26.13 11.20 -12.18
CA SER A 116 -25.46 9.98 -11.73
C SER A 116 -24.35 10.27 -10.74
N PHE A 117 -23.54 11.33 -10.96
CA PHE A 117 -22.48 11.75 -10.03
C PHE A 117 -23.04 12.19 -8.67
N ILE A 118 -24.11 12.98 -8.67
CA ILE A 118 -24.77 13.43 -7.43
C ILE A 118 -25.29 12.23 -6.65
N ARG A 119 -25.98 11.29 -7.34
CA ARG A 119 -26.49 10.05 -6.72
C ARG A 119 -25.36 9.22 -6.13
N MET A 120 -24.28 8.99 -6.87
CA MET A 120 -23.09 8.29 -6.39
C MET A 120 -22.49 8.98 -5.15
N GLY A 121 -22.32 10.30 -5.20
CA GLY A 121 -21.79 11.09 -4.09
C GLY A 121 -22.63 10.96 -2.81
N LEU A 122 -23.94 10.99 -2.94
CA LEU A 122 -24.86 10.79 -1.81
C LEU A 122 -24.76 9.37 -1.23
N ALA A 123 -24.67 8.35 -2.09
CA ALA A 123 -24.53 6.96 -1.68
C ALA A 123 -23.19 6.75 -0.95
N LEU A 124 -22.08 7.25 -1.50
CA LEU A 124 -20.75 7.20 -0.86
C LEU A 124 -20.74 7.93 0.49
N ARG A 125 -21.30 9.14 0.57
CA ARG A 125 -21.33 9.93 1.81
C ARG A 125 -22.13 9.22 2.92
N ARG A 126 -23.27 8.64 2.59
CA ARG A 126 -24.06 7.81 3.53
C ARG A 126 -23.27 6.58 3.98
N GLY A 127 -22.63 5.89 3.04
CA GLY A 127 -21.78 4.73 3.34
C GLY A 127 -20.62 5.08 4.25
N VAL A 128 -19.89 6.18 3.98
CA VAL A 128 -18.80 6.66 4.83
C VAL A 128 -19.30 7.03 6.24
N ALA A 129 -20.44 7.72 6.36
CA ALA A 129 -21.03 8.04 7.66
C ALA A 129 -21.38 6.75 8.43
N GLY A 130 -21.95 5.76 7.75
CA GLY A 130 -22.21 4.43 8.32
C GLY A 130 -20.93 3.73 8.79
N ALA A 131 -19.83 3.81 8.01
CA ALA A 131 -18.53 3.28 8.38
C ALA A 131 -17.98 3.93 9.67
N VAL A 132 -17.98 5.25 9.72
CA VAL A 132 -17.51 6.01 10.90
C VAL A 132 -18.28 5.60 12.16
N HIS A 133 -19.60 5.46 12.07
CA HIS A 133 -20.43 5.02 13.19
C HIS A 133 -20.17 3.55 13.58
N ALA A 134 -20.14 2.64 12.60
CA ALA A 134 -19.99 1.21 12.85
C ALA A 134 -18.58 0.81 13.32
N LEU A 135 -17.54 1.53 12.87
CA LEU A 135 -16.14 1.20 13.09
C LEU A 135 -15.47 2.08 14.16
N GLY A 136 -16.21 2.98 14.80
CA GLY A 136 -15.71 3.77 15.92
C GLY A 136 -15.17 2.90 17.06
N PRO A 137 -14.26 3.43 17.91
CA PRO A 137 -13.70 2.71 19.05
C PRO A 137 -14.79 2.21 19.99
N ARG A 138 -14.62 1.01 20.56
CA ARG A 138 -15.52 0.42 21.54
C ARG A 138 -14.76 0.16 22.84
N PRO A 139 -15.31 0.52 24.01
CA PRO A 139 -14.68 0.23 25.30
C PRO A 139 -14.44 -1.27 25.47
N GLY A 140 -13.22 -1.65 25.87
CA GLY A 140 -12.86 -3.05 26.13
C GLY A 140 -12.62 -3.91 24.89
N GLU A 141 -12.81 -3.38 23.66
CA GLU A 141 -12.57 -4.13 22.43
C GLU A 141 -11.06 -4.30 22.17
N THR A 142 -10.64 -5.52 21.92
CA THR A 142 -9.28 -5.82 21.51
C THR A 142 -9.00 -5.41 20.05
N ALA A 143 -7.73 -5.24 19.69
CA ALA A 143 -7.34 -4.94 18.31
C ALA A 143 -7.79 -6.03 17.32
N ALA A 144 -7.79 -7.30 17.74
CA ALA A 144 -8.25 -8.42 16.92
C ALA A 144 -9.77 -8.35 16.66
N GLU A 145 -10.58 -8.04 17.69
CA GLU A 145 -12.03 -7.87 17.56
C GLU A 145 -12.38 -6.66 16.69
N ALA A 146 -11.71 -5.53 16.89
CA ALA A 146 -11.88 -4.34 16.05
C ALA A 146 -11.56 -4.64 14.57
N ARG A 147 -10.50 -5.39 14.32
CA ARG A 147 -10.12 -5.84 12.98
C ARG A 147 -11.18 -6.75 12.38
N ALA A 148 -11.64 -7.77 13.11
CA ALA A 148 -12.68 -8.69 12.66
C ALA A 148 -13.97 -7.95 12.32
N ARG A 149 -14.40 -7.03 13.18
CA ARG A 149 -15.56 -6.15 12.95
C ARG A 149 -15.35 -5.27 11.71
N GLY A 150 -14.15 -4.70 11.54
CA GLY A 150 -13.80 -3.88 10.37
C GLY A 150 -13.85 -4.66 9.06
N LEU A 151 -13.41 -5.91 9.05
CA LEU A 151 -13.47 -6.78 7.87
C LEU A 151 -14.90 -7.27 7.59
N ALA A 152 -15.71 -7.49 8.61
CA ALA A 152 -17.08 -7.96 8.48
C ALA A 152 -18.06 -6.87 8.05
N TRP A 153 -17.74 -5.59 8.33
CA TRP A 153 -18.65 -4.50 8.03
C TRP A 153 -18.89 -4.35 6.52
N ASP A 154 -20.16 -4.40 6.11
CA ASP A 154 -20.64 -4.33 4.71
C ASP A 154 -19.82 -5.19 3.74
N ASN A 155 -19.49 -6.43 4.16
CA ASN A 155 -18.68 -7.39 3.42
C ASN A 155 -19.50 -8.36 2.54
N GLY A 156 -20.84 -8.23 2.51
CA GLY A 156 -21.72 -9.14 1.76
C GLY A 156 -21.96 -8.76 0.31
N ALA A 157 -21.69 -7.52 -0.08
CA ALA A 157 -21.93 -7.01 -1.42
C ALA A 157 -20.70 -6.27 -1.97
N THR A 158 -20.65 -6.11 -3.31
CA THR A 158 -19.63 -5.28 -3.94
C THR A 158 -19.99 -3.79 -3.83
N LEU A 159 -19.00 -2.91 -4.02
CA LEU A 159 -19.25 -1.48 -4.08
C LEU A 159 -20.20 -1.12 -5.22
N ALA A 160 -20.04 -1.74 -6.40
CA ALA A 160 -20.92 -1.52 -7.54
C ALA A 160 -22.38 -1.90 -7.23
N GLN A 161 -22.62 -3.03 -6.56
CA GLN A 161 -23.95 -3.44 -6.11
C GLN A 161 -24.52 -2.44 -5.09
N ARG A 162 -23.69 -1.94 -4.18
CA ARG A 162 -24.11 -0.99 -3.12
C ARG A 162 -24.49 0.39 -3.66
N ILE A 163 -23.79 0.88 -4.70
CA ILE A 163 -24.06 2.17 -5.34
C ILE A 163 -25.16 2.07 -6.39
N GLY A 164 -25.27 0.92 -7.04
CA GLY A 164 -26.16 0.69 -8.18
C GLY A 164 -25.62 1.22 -9.52
N PRO A 165 -26.38 1.11 -10.62
CA PRO A 165 -25.91 1.45 -11.95
C PRO A 165 -25.46 2.91 -12.06
N LEU A 166 -24.36 3.17 -12.75
CA LEU A 166 -23.81 4.50 -13.00
C LEU A 166 -23.79 4.82 -14.49
N HIS A 167 -23.82 6.11 -14.82
CA HIS A 167 -23.50 6.58 -16.16
C HIS A 167 -22.02 6.23 -16.48
N PRO A 168 -21.67 5.81 -17.72
CA PRO A 168 -20.30 5.38 -18.06
C PRO A 168 -19.21 6.37 -17.69
N GLN A 169 -19.41 7.69 -17.89
CA GLN A 169 -18.44 8.70 -17.47
C GLN A 169 -18.19 8.68 -15.95
N ILE A 170 -19.21 8.40 -15.14
CA ILE A 170 -19.11 8.39 -13.69
C ILE A 170 -18.50 7.08 -13.19
N GLU A 171 -18.80 5.98 -13.88
CA GLU A 171 -18.14 4.70 -13.62
C GLU A 171 -16.61 4.79 -13.83
N THR A 172 -16.17 5.49 -14.89
CA THR A 172 -14.74 5.76 -15.14
C THR A 172 -14.12 6.56 -14.01
N ILE A 173 -14.80 7.59 -13.50
CA ILE A 173 -14.35 8.37 -12.33
C ILE A 173 -14.24 7.48 -11.08
N LEU A 174 -15.27 6.67 -10.80
CA LEU A 174 -15.27 5.78 -9.62
C LEU A 174 -14.12 4.80 -9.68
N ARG A 175 -13.88 4.16 -10.84
CA ARG A 175 -12.76 3.25 -11.05
C ARG A 175 -11.41 3.93 -10.80
N ALA A 176 -11.17 5.10 -11.38
CA ALA A 176 -9.92 5.84 -11.20
C ALA A 176 -9.60 6.13 -9.72
N ILE A 177 -10.65 6.32 -8.89
CA ILE A 177 -10.47 6.54 -7.45
C ILE A 177 -10.22 5.22 -6.71
N THR A 178 -10.95 4.15 -7.05
CA THR A 178 -10.89 2.87 -6.32
C THR A 178 -9.69 2.01 -6.69
N GLU A 179 -9.14 2.13 -7.89
CA GLU A 179 -7.93 1.41 -8.34
C GLU A 179 -6.77 1.48 -7.35
N ARG A 180 -6.64 2.58 -6.59
CA ARG A 180 -5.59 2.78 -5.57
C ARG A 180 -5.67 1.79 -4.41
N THR A 181 -6.81 1.16 -4.22
CA THR A 181 -7.05 0.16 -3.17
C THR A 181 -6.96 -1.28 -3.68
N GLY A 182 -6.51 -1.48 -4.91
CA GLY A 182 -6.21 -2.79 -5.49
C GLY A 182 -7.38 -3.49 -6.16
N GLY A 183 -8.62 -2.99 -6.07
CA GLY A 183 -9.77 -3.68 -6.63
C GLY A 183 -10.62 -2.83 -7.58
N ASP A 184 -11.42 -3.50 -8.42
CA ASP A 184 -12.48 -2.88 -9.21
C ASP A 184 -13.76 -2.75 -8.35
N PRO A 185 -14.59 -1.70 -8.54
CA PRO A 185 -15.86 -1.57 -7.82
C PRO A 185 -16.79 -2.79 -7.90
N ALA A 186 -16.70 -3.57 -8.98
CA ALA A 186 -17.49 -4.79 -9.17
C ALA A 186 -16.92 -6.00 -8.41
N GLU A 187 -15.72 -5.92 -7.85
CA GLU A 187 -15.03 -7.03 -7.19
C GLU A 187 -14.78 -6.77 -5.70
N MET A 188 -14.54 -5.51 -5.32
CA MET A 188 -14.23 -5.17 -3.93
C MET A 188 -15.48 -5.11 -3.06
N ALA A 189 -15.36 -5.55 -1.82
CA ALA A 189 -16.42 -5.43 -0.82
C ALA A 189 -16.78 -3.97 -0.56
N ALA A 190 -18.06 -3.68 -0.40
CA ALA A 190 -18.57 -2.32 -0.20
C ALA A 190 -17.93 -1.65 1.03
N GLY A 191 -17.90 -2.34 2.17
CA GLY A 191 -17.32 -1.81 3.40
C GLY A 191 -15.84 -1.48 3.28
N TYR A 192 -15.08 -2.31 2.59
CA TYR A 192 -13.68 -2.05 2.29
C TYR A 192 -13.49 -0.79 1.43
N ALA A 193 -14.24 -0.70 0.32
CA ALA A 193 -14.15 0.42 -0.59
C ALA A 193 -14.59 1.74 0.07
N LEU A 194 -15.70 1.73 0.82
CA LEU A 194 -16.24 2.91 1.51
C LEU A 194 -15.25 3.50 2.52
N ARG A 195 -14.46 2.66 3.20
CA ARG A 195 -13.39 3.13 4.11
C ARG A 195 -12.34 3.96 3.38
N SER A 196 -12.03 3.64 2.13
CA SER A 196 -11.05 4.40 1.33
C SER A 196 -11.53 5.80 0.96
N PHE A 197 -12.84 6.06 1.01
CA PHE A 197 -13.44 7.38 0.78
C PHE A 197 -13.54 8.24 2.05
N ALA A 198 -13.21 7.72 3.23
CA ALA A 198 -13.34 8.46 4.50
C ALA A 198 -12.60 9.81 4.48
N ASN A 199 -11.43 9.86 3.82
CA ASN A 199 -10.63 11.07 3.71
C ASN A 199 -11.22 12.14 2.80
N VAL A 200 -12.17 11.81 1.93
CA VAL A 200 -12.83 12.78 1.01
C VAL A 200 -13.57 13.87 1.78
N TRP A 201 -14.18 13.50 2.90
CA TRP A 201 -14.96 14.41 3.76
C TRP A 201 -14.27 14.69 5.11
N SER A 202 -13.05 14.21 5.32
CA SER A 202 -12.29 14.49 6.53
C SER A 202 -11.82 15.95 6.56
N ARG A 203 -11.84 16.54 7.76
CA ARG A 203 -11.26 17.86 8.02
C ARG A 203 -9.75 17.79 8.35
N HIS A 204 -9.25 16.59 8.58
CA HIS A 204 -7.85 16.35 8.92
C HIS A 204 -7.01 16.03 7.69
N SER A 205 -5.69 16.18 7.81
CA SER A 205 -4.76 15.70 6.79
C SER A 205 -4.96 14.20 6.60
N PRO A 206 -5.00 13.70 5.37
CA PRO A 206 -5.20 12.27 5.10
C PRO A 206 -3.98 11.42 5.44
N GLY A 207 -2.85 12.04 5.73
CA GLY A 207 -1.61 11.34 6.04
C GLY A 207 -0.37 12.21 5.87
N CYS A 208 0.76 11.55 5.88
CA CYS A 208 2.10 12.15 5.74
C CYS A 208 2.89 11.45 4.63
N ASN A 209 3.89 12.16 4.11
CA ASN A 209 4.97 11.60 3.31
C ASN A 209 6.32 11.83 4.00
N LEU A 210 7.31 10.99 3.67
CA LEU A 210 8.70 11.20 4.06
C LEU A 210 9.37 12.20 3.12
N VAL A 211 10.14 13.11 3.69
CA VAL A 211 11.09 13.93 2.94
C VAL A 211 12.29 13.05 2.57
N GLY A 212 12.66 13.04 1.30
CA GLY A 212 13.73 12.16 0.78
C GLY A 212 13.26 10.82 0.21
N GLY A 213 11.96 10.51 0.34
CA GLY A 213 11.36 9.32 -0.27
C GLY A 213 11.04 8.19 0.70
N SER A 214 10.12 7.34 0.26
CA SER A 214 9.56 6.29 1.12
C SER A 214 10.56 5.18 1.51
N SER A 215 11.61 4.94 0.71
CA SER A 215 12.65 3.93 1.01
C SER A 215 13.45 4.25 2.26
N LEU A 216 13.47 5.50 2.72
CA LEU A 216 14.15 5.87 3.96
C LEU A 216 13.62 5.11 5.19
N LEU A 217 12.33 4.72 5.19
CA LEU A 217 11.75 3.97 6.30
C LEU A 217 12.33 2.55 6.42
N PRO A 218 12.26 1.67 5.41
CA PRO A 218 12.89 0.36 5.48
C PRO A 218 14.41 0.45 5.65
N GLU A 219 15.10 1.42 5.06
CA GLU A 219 16.53 1.62 5.22
C GLU A 219 16.90 2.01 6.66
N ALA A 220 16.11 2.85 7.32
CA ALA A 220 16.32 3.20 8.72
C ALA A 220 16.12 1.99 9.65
N LEU A 221 15.13 1.12 9.36
CA LEU A 221 14.93 -0.14 10.07
C LEU A 221 16.15 -1.07 9.89
N VAL A 222 16.67 -1.19 8.66
CA VAL A 222 17.88 -1.98 8.39
C VAL A 222 19.07 -1.48 9.21
N ARG A 223 19.31 -0.17 9.24
CA ARG A 223 20.39 0.41 10.07
C ARG A 223 20.24 0.06 11.55
N ARG A 224 19.01 -0.02 12.06
CA ARG A 224 18.71 -0.34 13.46
C ARG A 224 18.81 -1.83 13.77
N ILE A 225 18.50 -2.69 12.80
CA ILE A 225 18.59 -4.17 12.89
C ILE A 225 20.06 -4.63 12.73
N GLY A 226 20.87 -3.93 11.93
CA GLY A 226 22.25 -4.27 11.63
C GLY A 226 22.39 -5.44 10.65
N ASP A 227 23.49 -6.20 10.74
CA ASP A 227 23.90 -7.25 9.79
C ASP A 227 23.08 -8.55 9.87
N ARG A 228 21.82 -8.45 10.30
CA ARG A 228 20.93 -9.60 10.51
C ARG A 228 19.94 -9.77 9.35
N ILE A 229 20.33 -9.38 8.15
CA ILE A 229 19.51 -9.45 6.97
C ILE A 229 20.26 -10.16 5.85
N LEU A 230 19.65 -11.19 5.31
CA LEU A 230 20.16 -11.96 4.19
C LEU A 230 19.34 -11.61 2.95
N LEU A 231 19.95 -10.87 2.03
CA LEU A 231 19.33 -10.52 0.73
C LEU A 231 19.64 -11.56 -0.35
N GLY A 232 18.85 -11.59 -1.41
CA GLY A 232 19.02 -12.53 -2.53
C GLY A 232 18.79 -14.00 -2.13
N ALA A 233 18.10 -14.24 -1.00
CA ALA A 233 17.89 -15.57 -0.45
C ALA A 233 16.39 -15.89 -0.43
N GLU A 234 15.86 -16.41 -1.54
CA GLU A 234 14.46 -16.85 -1.60
C GLU A 234 14.23 -18.05 -0.69
N ALA A 235 13.27 -17.93 0.24
CA ALA A 235 12.82 -19.04 1.05
C ALA A 235 11.96 -20.01 0.21
N SER A 236 12.35 -21.29 0.19
CA SER A 236 11.67 -22.34 -0.55
C SER A 236 10.79 -23.24 0.35
N ALA A 237 11.11 -23.33 1.63
CA ALA A 237 10.32 -24.07 2.62
C ALA A 237 10.48 -23.46 4.01
N VAL A 238 9.38 -23.45 4.77
CA VAL A 238 9.30 -23.17 6.21
C VAL A 238 8.56 -24.34 6.85
N GLU A 239 9.24 -25.07 7.72
CA GLU A 239 8.68 -26.27 8.34
C GLU A 239 8.93 -26.26 9.85
N ALA A 240 7.90 -26.56 10.64
CA ALA A 240 8.01 -26.73 12.08
C ALA A 240 8.02 -28.22 12.42
N ARG A 241 9.01 -28.67 13.22
CA ARG A 241 9.09 -30.00 13.82
C ARG A 241 9.66 -29.87 15.22
N ASP A 242 9.02 -30.53 16.17
CA ASP A 242 9.53 -30.64 17.56
C ASP A 242 10.04 -29.32 18.15
N ASP A 243 9.24 -28.27 18.13
CA ASP A 243 9.55 -26.91 18.62
C ASP A 243 10.71 -26.17 17.90
N VAL A 244 11.20 -26.70 16.80
CA VAL A 244 12.18 -26.06 15.94
C VAL A 244 11.58 -25.78 14.58
N VAL A 245 11.78 -24.55 14.09
CA VAL A 245 11.45 -24.18 12.72
C VAL A 245 12.70 -24.24 11.86
N THR A 246 12.56 -24.86 10.70
CA THR A 246 13.60 -24.90 9.66
C THR A 246 13.15 -24.08 8.48
N VAL A 247 14.04 -23.21 7.99
CA VAL A 247 13.81 -22.43 6.76
C VAL A 247 14.88 -22.79 5.73
N ALA A 248 14.47 -23.39 4.64
CA ALA A 248 15.33 -23.61 3.48
C ALA A 248 15.29 -22.36 2.59
N CYS A 249 16.44 -21.79 2.26
CA CYS A 249 16.54 -20.57 1.43
C CYS A 249 17.78 -20.57 0.55
N GLY A 250 17.78 -19.68 -0.47
CA GLY A 250 18.84 -19.60 -1.47
C GLY A 250 18.75 -20.73 -2.51
N SER A 251 19.72 -20.77 -3.43
CA SER A 251 19.81 -21.79 -4.48
C SER A 251 21.26 -22.07 -4.86
N GLY A 252 21.54 -23.21 -5.43
CA GLY A 252 22.90 -23.60 -5.85
C GLY A 252 23.91 -23.47 -4.71
N SER A 253 25.00 -22.76 -4.92
CA SER A 253 26.07 -22.54 -3.94
C SER A 253 25.65 -21.65 -2.74
N THR A 254 24.53 -20.94 -2.83
CA THR A 254 23.99 -20.11 -1.73
C THR A 254 22.88 -20.82 -0.95
N ALA A 255 22.54 -22.07 -1.31
CA ALA A 255 21.55 -22.86 -0.60
C ALA A 255 21.97 -23.09 0.85
N ARG A 256 21.06 -22.80 1.78
CA ARG A 256 21.28 -22.99 3.22
C ARG A 256 20.00 -23.31 3.95
N VAL A 257 20.15 -23.88 5.14
CA VAL A 257 19.07 -24.16 6.06
C VAL A 257 19.29 -23.37 7.34
N VAL A 258 18.30 -22.53 7.69
CA VAL A 258 18.32 -21.75 8.94
C VAL A 258 17.38 -22.40 9.94
N ARG A 259 17.86 -22.61 11.19
CA ARG A 259 17.08 -23.19 12.28
C ARG A 259 16.77 -22.14 13.34
N ALA A 260 15.53 -22.11 13.82
CA ALA A 260 15.11 -21.19 14.86
C ALA A 260 14.01 -21.81 15.76
N ARG A 261 13.82 -21.23 16.96
CA ARG A 261 12.73 -21.61 17.87
C ARG A 261 11.38 -21.11 17.39
N SER A 262 11.35 -20.05 16.57
CA SER A 262 10.14 -19.51 15.99
C SER A 262 10.41 -18.95 14.58
N ALA A 263 9.36 -18.81 13.77
CA ALA A 263 9.44 -18.09 12.50
C ALA A 263 8.31 -17.07 12.37
N ILE A 264 8.61 -15.91 11.77
CA ILE A 264 7.61 -14.95 11.29
C ILE A 264 7.64 -15.00 9.76
N VAL A 265 6.50 -15.35 9.14
CA VAL A 265 6.36 -15.37 7.69
C VAL A 265 5.64 -14.10 7.27
N ALA A 266 6.43 -13.14 6.75
CA ALA A 266 5.99 -11.80 6.35
C ALA A 266 5.95 -11.62 4.82
N THR A 267 5.70 -12.70 4.09
CA THR A 267 5.57 -12.74 2.64
C THR A 267 4.11 -12.53 2.20
N PRO A 268 3.84 -12.19 0.91
CA PRO A 268 2.48 -12.19 0.38
C PRO A 268 1.76 -13.52 0.61
N ALA A 269 0.43 -13.49 0.77
CA ALA A 269 -0.37 -14.68 1.12
C ALA A 269 -0.13 -15.89 0.20
N PHE A 270 -0.03 -15.67 -1.11
CA PHE A 270 0.25 -16.72 -2.09
C PHE A 270 1.64 -17.32 -1.93
N ALA A 271 2.65 -16.51 -1.59
CA ALA A 271 4.00 -16.98 -1.32
C ALA A 271 4.05 -17.74 0.02
N THR A 272 3.40 -17.21 1.07
CA THR A 272 3.23 -17.90 2.36
C THR A 272 2.64 -19.30 2.17
N LYS A 273 1.54 -19.40 1.39
CA LYS A 273 0.93 -20.69 1.07
C LYS A 273 1.90 -21.66 0.39
N ARG A 274 2.77 -21.16 -0.48
CA ARG A 274 3.74 -21.97 -1.25
C ARG A 274 4.85 -22.53 -0.36
N ILE A 275 5.37 -21.69 0.56
CA ILE A 275 6.59 -22.01 1.30
C ILE A 275 6.33 -22.68 2.65
N VAL A 276 5.22 -22.38 3.35
CA VAL A 276 4.93 -23.00 4.65
C VAL A 276 4.39 -24.40 4.45
N ARG A 277 5.10 -25.38 5.04
CA ARG A 277 4.73 -26.78 4.97
C ARG A 277 3.69 -27.12 6.05
N ASN A 278 2.89 -28.15 5.80
CA ASN A 278 1.92 -28.70 6.75
C ASN A 278 0.90 -27.68 7.29
N LEU A 279 0.53 -26.68 6.44
CA LEU A 279 -0.54 -25.75 6.78
C LEU A 279 -1.86 -26.51 7.02
N PRO A 280 -2.64 -26.14 8.05
CA PRO A 280 -4.01 -26.59 8.18
C PRO A 280 -4.80 -26.34 6.88
N PRO A 281 -5.65 -27.26 6.43
CA PRO A 281 -6.37 -27.10 5.16
C PRO A 281 -7.16 -25.79 5.06
N ALA A 282 -7.80 -25.36 6.15
CA ALA A 282 -8.53 -24.10 6.23
C ALA A 282 -7.61 -22.89 6.02
N THR A 283 -6.41 -22.88 6.64
CA THR A 283 -5.42 -21.80 6.48
C THR A 283 -4.86 -21.78 5.05
N ALA A 284 -4.52 -22.93 4.49
CA ALA A 284 -4.04 -23.04 3.11
C ALA A 284 -5.09 -22.55 2.09
N ALA A 285 -6.37 -22.88 2.31
CA ALA A 285 -7.47 -22.40 1.49
C ALA A 285 -7.65 -20.88 1.63
N ALA A 286 -7.61 -20.35 2.86
CA ALA A 286 -7.76 -18.94 3.15
C ALA A 286 -6.63 -18.11 2.53
N LEU A 287 -5.36 -18.53 2.66
CA LEU A 287 -4.21 -17.88 2.02
C LEU A 287 -4.34 -17.88 0.50
N GLY A 288 -4.81 -18.99 -0.09
CA GLY A 288 -5.02 -19.11 -1.53
C GLY A 288 -6.18 -18.27 -2.06
N ALA A 289 -7.13 -17.88 -1.21
CA ALA A 289 -8.28 -17.07 -1.57
C ALA A 289 -8.01 -15.55 -1.51
N ILE A 290 -6.89 -15.11 -0.92
CA ILE A 290 -6.53 -13.68 -0.89
C ILE A 290 -6.27 -13.18 -2.32
N ARG A 291 -6.97 -12.14 -2.71
CA ARG A 291 -6.85 -11.52 -4.03
C ARG A 291 -5.93 -10.32 -3.97
N TYR A 292 -5.15 -10.14 -5.02
CA TYR A 292 -4.27 -8.99 -5.20
C TYR A 292 -4.61 -8.26 -6.49
N GLY A 293 -4.62 -6.94 -6.44
CA GLY A 293 -4.67 -6.12 -7.65
C GLY A 293 -3.27 -5.71 -8.08
N ALA A 294 -3.06 -5.68 -9.38
CA ALA A 294 -1.83 -5.16 -9.95
C ALA A 294 -1.75 -3.64 -9.79
N PHE A 295 -0.53 -3.13 -9.65
CA PHE A 295 -0.24 -1.71 -9.70
C PHE A 295 0.85 -1.44 -10.74
N LEU A 296 0.72 -0.32 -11.40
CA LEU A 296 1.69 0.24 -12.31
C LEU A 296 1.95 1.69 -11.90
N SER A 297 3.19 2.02 -11.65
CA SER A 297 3.60 3.38 -11.38
C SER A 297 4.71 3.81 -12.32
N ALA A 298 4.71 5.07 -12.70
CA ALA A 298 5.82 5.72 -13.35
C ALA A 298 6.20 6.97 -12.56
N ALA A 299 7.41 6.99 -12.04
CA ALA A 299 7.93 8.16 -11.36
C ALA A 299 8.65 9.06 -12.38
N VAL A 300 8.34 10.35 -12.34
CA VAL A 300 8.80 11.34 -13.31
C VAL A 300 9.59 12.42 -12.59
N LEU A 301 10.82 12.66 -13.04
CA LEU A 301 11.61 13.83 -12.67
C LEU A 301 11.36 14.94 -13.68
N THR A 302 11.08 16.14 -13.20
CA THR A 302 10.80 17.30 -14.05
C THR A 302 11.81 18.43 -13.84
N ASP A 303 12.00 19.28 -14.88
CA ASP A 303 12.77 20.52 -14.80
C ASP A 303 11.81 21.73 -14.70
N GLU A 304 11.19 21.88 -13.54
CA GLU A 304 10.28 22.97 -13.26
C GLU A 304 11.05 24.20 -12.74
N ARG A 305 10.80 25.38 -13.34
CA ARG A 305 11.42 26.64 -12.89
C ARG A 305 10.40 27.64 -12.36
N SER A 306 9.13 27.35 -12.52
CA SER A 306 8.00 28.20 -12.11
C SER A 306 6.92 27.33 -11.45
N PRO A 307 5.97 27.94 -10.73
CA PRO A 307 4.84 27.20 -10.18
C PRO A 307 4.11 26.39 -11.26
N MET A 308 3.78 25.15 -10.93
CA MET A 308 3.08 24.21 -11.79
C MET A 308 1.62 24.05 -11.35
N PRO A 309 0.72 23.61 -12.23
CA PRO A 309 -0.70 23.44 -11.90
C PRO A 309 -0.97 22.54 -10.70
N TRP A 310 -0.10 21.54 -10.47
CA TRP A 310 -0.22 20.57 -9.39
C TRP A 310 0.32 21.00 -8.03
N ASP A 311 1.13 22.07 -7.92
CA ASP A 311 1.80 22.49 -6.67
C ASP A 311 0.90 22.63 -5.44
N ARG A 312 -0.41 22.77 -5.63
CA ARG A 312 -1.40 22.93 -4.55
C ARG A 312 -2.24 21.69 -4.32
N ASN A 313 -1.99 20.63 -5.10
CA ASN A 313 -2.75 19.40 -5.07
C ASN A 313 -1.80 18.21 -4.96
N TYR A 314 -1.85 17.51 -3.85
CA TYR A 314 -1.05 16.31 -3.71
C TYR A 314 -1.44 15.22 -4.71
N ALA A 315 -2.72 15.06 -4.98
CA ALA A 315 -3.24 14.07 -5.92
C ALA A 315 -4.26 14.69 -6.88
N ILE A 316 -4.13 14.38 -8.16
CA ILE A 316 -5.07 14.78 -9.21
C ILE A 316 -5.53 13.53 -9.92
N SER A 317 -6.84 13.24 -9.87
CA SER A 317 -7.46 12.15 -10.62
C SER A 317 -7.56 12.51 -12.09
N THR A 318 -7.19 11.57 -12.96
CA THR A 318 -7.16 11.69 -14.41
C THR A 318 -7.87 10.49 -15.07
N PRO A 319 -9.19 10.37 -14.90
CA PRO A 319 -9.92 9.13 -15.21
C PRO A 319 -9.88 8.72 -16.69
N GLU A 320 -9.58 9.65 -17.61
CA GLU A 320 -9.56 9.42 -19.06
C GLU A 320 -8.17 9.15 -19.62
N ARG A 321 -7.11 9.11 -18.77
CA ARG A 321 -5.72 8.93 -19.18
C ARG A 321 -5.24 7.50 -18.96
N ALA A 322 -4.09 7.17 -19.51
CA ALA A 322 -3.43 5.88 -19.31
C ALA A 322 -3.09 5.63 -17.82
N PHE A 323 -2.80 6.68 -17.08
CA PHE A 323 -2.74 6.68 -15.60
C PHE A 323 -4.04 7.27 -15.02
N SER A 324 -4.40 6.86 -13.81
CA SER A 324 -5.64 7.32 -13.14
C SER A 324 -5.43 8.43 -12.13
N VAL A 325 -4.19 8.63 -11.68
CA VAL A 325 -3.81 9.63 -10.68
C VAL A 325 -2.39 10.14 -10.93
N VAL A 326 -2.20 11.44 -10.75
CA VAL A 326 -0.90 12.11 -10.61
C VAL A 326 -0.72 12.49 -9.16
N PHE A 327 0.39 12.08 -8.54
CA PHE A 327 0.80 12.52 -7.21
C PHE A 327 1.98 13.49 -7.32
N ASP A 328 1.87 14.68 -6.72
CA ASP A 328 2.99 15.61 -6.57
C ASP A 328 3.86 15.20 -5.38
N GLN A 329 4.93 14.47 -5.66
CA GLN A 329 5.88 14.03 -4.64
C GLN A 329 6.75 15.17 -4.09
N ALA A 330 6.95 16.22 -4.89
CA ALA A 330 7.68 17.41 -4.49
C ALA A 330 6.85 18.32 -3.57
N SER A 331 5.55 18.08 -3.38
CA SER A 331 4.67 18.89 -2.52
C SER A 331 5.19 19.06 -1.09
N THR A 332 5.93 18.06 -0.57
CA THR A 332 6.57 18.11 0.76
C THR A 332 7.68 19.18 0.86
N LEU A 333 8.22 19.61 -0.27
CA LEU A 333 9.27 20.64 -0.38
C LEU A 333 8.70 22.03 -0.72
N ARG A 334 7.42 22.11 -1.11
CA ARG A 334 6.80 23.38 -1.52
C ARG A 334 6.38 24.22 -0.30
N GLY A 335 6.35 25.54 -0.49
CA GLY A 335 5.93 26.50 0.55
C GLY A 335 6.98 26.81 1.62
N ARG A 336 8.23 26.46 1.41
CA ARG A 336 9.37 26.75 2.29
C ARG A 336 10.46 27.50 1.54
N GLY A 337 10.54 28.79 1.77
CA GLY A 337 11.54 29.62 1.12
C GLY A 337 11.37 29.73 -0.39
N ALA A 338 12.47 30.01 -1.10
CA ALA A 338 12.50 30.05 -2.55
C ALA A 338 12.24 28.63 -3.13
N ARG A 339 11.46 28.56 -4.21
CA ARG A 339 11.23 27.31 -4.93
C ARG A 339 12.53 26.79 -5.54
N ALA A 340 13.00 25.65 -5.12
CA ALA A 340 14.08 24.97 -5.82
C ALA A 340 13.63 24.55 -7.22
N PRO A 341 14.50 24.69 -8.26
CA PRO A 341 14.21 24.16 -9.59
C PRO A 341 13.98 22.64 -9.56
N GLY A 342 13.10 22.16 -10.45
CA GLY A 342 12.78 20.75 -10.54
C GLY A 342 11.51 20.35 -9.80
N GLY A 343 11.13 19.08 -9.95
CA GLY A 343 9.96 18.47 -9.33
C GLY A 343 9.97 16.96 -9.52
N SER A 344 9.09 16.28 -8.81
CA SER A 344 8.90 14.85 -8.90
C SER A 344 7.42 14.53 -8.86
N LEU A 345 6.97 13.74 -9.83
CA LEU A 345 5.61 13.24 -9.92
C LEU A 345 5.61 11.70 -9.87
N MET A 346 4.53 11.12 -9.39
CA MET A 346 4.24 9.71 -9.54
C MET A 346 2.91 9.57 -10.31
N LEU A 347 2.97 8.96 -11.47
CA LEU A 347 1.81 8.59 -12.27
C LEU A 347 1.42 7.18 -11.88
N PHE A 348 0.15 6.95 -11.59
CA PHE A 348 -0.30 5.68 -11.04
C PHE A 348 -1.51 5.12 -11.79
N ARG A 349 -1.48 3.82 -12.04
CA ARG A 349 -2.60 3.02 -12.51
C ARG A 349 -2.73 1.77 -11.66
N GLY A 350 -3.97 1.35 -11.32
CA GLY A 350 -4.17 0.18 -10.46
C GLY A 350 -5.21 -0.80 -11.02
N ALA A 351 -5.33 -1.94 -10.34
CA ALA A 351 -6.32 -2.98 -10.59
C ALA A 351 -6.39 -3.38 -12.08
N LYS A 352 -7.58 -3.57 -12.62
CA LYS A 352 -7.79 -3.94 -14.05
C LYS A 352 -7.18 -2.95 -15.04
N GLY A 353 -7.04 -1.68 -14.65
CA GLY A 353 -6.36 -0.69 -15.48
C GLY A 353 -4.87 -0.98 -15.63
N ALA A 354 -4.20 -1.35 -14.55
CA ALA A 354 -2.80 -1.78 -14.56
C ALA A 354 -2.61 -3.12 -15.29
N GLU A 355 -3.45 -4.12 -15.03
CA GLU A 355 -3.38 -5.45 -15.66
C GLU A 355 -3.32 -5.38 -17.19
N ARG A 356 -4.08 -4.47 -17.80
CA ARG A 356 -4.09 -4.27 -19.25
C ARG A 356 -2.75 -3.75 -19.80
N LEU A 357 -2.01 -2.99 -18.97
CA LEU A 357 -0.74 -2.37 -19.33
C LEU A 357 0.47 -3.25 -19.02
N LEU A 358 0.32 -4.28 -18.17
CA LEU A 358 1.43 -5.16 -17.78
C LEU A 358 2.07 -5.90 -18.95
N GLN A 359 1.37 -6.06 -20.08
CA GLN A 359 1.89 -6.72 -21.28
C GLN A 359 2.73 -5.79 -22.18
N ALA A 360 2.62 -4.46 -21.99
CA ALA A 360 3.40 -3.49 -22.74
C ALA A 360 4.85 -3.42 -22.20
N SER A 361 5.81 -3.00 -23.01
CA SER A 361 7.18 -2.75 -22.55
C SER A 361 7.25 -1.52 -21.64
N ASP A 362 8.34 -1.36 -20.88
CA ASP A 362 8.54 -0.17 -20.04
C ASP A 362 8.60 1.10 -20.89
N ASP A 363 9.22 1.05 -22.07
CA ASP A 363 9.30 2.18 -23.00
C ASP A 363 7.91 2.56 -23.54
N GLN A 364 7.07 1.58 -23.87
CA GLN A 364 5.70 1.84 -24.33
C GLN A 364 4.86 2.47 -23.23
N ILE A 365 4.99 2.00 -21.99
CA ILE A 365 4.29 2.57 -20.83
C ILE A 365 4.79 3.98 -20.55
N ALA A 366 6.11 4.17 -20.54
CA ALA A 366 6.73 5.48 -20.31
C ALA A 366 6.28 6.51 -21.35
N SER A 367 6.29 6.13 -22.64
CA SER A 367 5.82 7.00 -23.73
C SER A 367 4.35 7.34 -23.56
N ALA A 368 3.47 6.36 -23.37
CA ALA A 368 2.03 6.59 -23.22
C ALA A 368 1.73 7.50 -22.01
N PHE A 369 2.44 7.30 -20.89
CA PHE A 369 2.27 8.13 -19.70
C PHE A 369 2.82 9.55 -19.89
N ALA A 370 3.95 9.71 -20.58
CA ALA A 370 4.52 11.02 -20.92
C ALA A 370 3.60 11.81 -21.86
N ASP A 371 3.06 11.16 -22.90
CA ASP A 371 2.15 11.77 -23.87
C ASP A 371 0.85 12.21 -23.20
N ASP A 372 0.25 11.37 -22.35
CA ASP A 372 -0.95 11.68 -21.61
C ASP A 372 -0.72 12.76 -20.53
N LEU A 373 0.47 12.76 -19.89
CA LEU A 373 0.86 13.83 -18.97
C LEU A 373 0.98 15.16 -19.71
N ALA A 374 1.62 15.20 -20.88
CA ALA A 374 1.76 16.39 -21.70
C ALA A 374 0.43 16.85 -22.33
N ALA A 375 -0.50 15.93 -22.60
CA ALA A 375 -1.84 16.26 -23.07
C ALA A 375 -2.68 16.87 -21.95
N GLU A 376 -2.59 16.34 -20.72
CA GLU A 376 -3.33 16.87 -19.58
C GLU A 376 -2.70 18.14 -19.01
N PHE A 377 -1.36 18.20 -18.98
CA PHE A 377 -0.59 19.32 -18.44
C PHE A 377 0.42 19.81 -19.47
N PRO A 378 -0.01 20.61 -20.47
CA PRO A 378 0.90 21.15 -21.49
C PRO A 378 2.09 21.93 -20.92
N GLU A 379 1.98 22.40 -19.69
CA GLU A 379 3.03 23.11 -18.95
C GLU A 379 4.28 22.24 -18.71
N CYS A 380 4.14 20.91 -18.75
CA CYS A 380 5.28 19.99 -18.55
C CYS A 380 6.00 19.61 -19.85
N ARG A 381 5.52 20.06 -21.03
CA ARG A 381 6.16 19.75 -22.31
C ARG A 381 7.61 20.22 -22.33
N GLY A 382 8.52 19.31 -22.73
CA GLY A 382 9.97 19.57 -22.75
C GLY A 382 10.63 19.68 -21.39
N ARG A 383 9.88 19.42 -20.29
CA ARG A 383 10.40 19.51 -18.91
C ARG A 383 10.62 18.15 -18.25
N LEU A 384 10.23 17.06 -18.86
CA LEU A 384 10.50 15.70 -18.37
C LEU A 384 11.98 15.40 -18.54
N ARG A 385 12.64 15.00 -17.45
CA ARG A 385 14.07 14.63 -17.43
C ARG A 385 14.27 13.12 -17.36
N GLU A 386 13.45 12.46 -16.60
CA GLU A 386 13.53 11.03 -16.37
C GLU A 386 12.13 10.48 -16.13
N ILE A 387 11.85 9.30 -16.62
CA ILE A 387 10.67 8.52 -16.28
C ILE A 387 11.10 7.09 -15.98
N VAL A 388 10.71 6.57 -14.83
CA VAL A 388 11.03 5.21 -14.37
C VAL A 388 9.74 4.45 -14.14
N VAL A 389 9.55 3.35 -14.82
CA VAL A 389 8.39 2.47 -14.69
C VAL A 389 8.63 1.41 -13.63
N GLN A 390 7.62 1.13 -12.83
CA GLN A 390 7.61 0.05 -11.85
C GLN A 390 6.31 -0.73 -11.94
N ARG A 391 6.43 -2.03 -12.18
CA ARG A 391 5.33 -2.98 -12.14
C ARG A 391 5.25 -3.66 -10.79
N TRP A 392 4.03 -3.79 -10.28
CA TRP A 392 3.69 -4.54 -9.09
C TRP A 392 2.57 -5.50 -9.45
N GLU A 393 2.88 -6.72 -9.86
CA GLU A 393 1.88 -7.74 -10.23
C GLU A 393 0.93 -8.05 -9.05
N ALA A 394 1.48 -8.07 -7.85
CA ALA A 394 0.72 -8.19 -6.61
C ALA A 394 0.84 -6.87 -5.80
N GLY A 395 0.28 -5.79 -6.34
CA GLY A 395 0.41 -4.43 -5.80
C GLY A 395 -0.22 -4.26 -4.43
N ALA A 396 -1.46 -4.69 -4.24
CA ALA A 396 -2.11 -4.72 -2.93
C ALA A 396 -3.13 -5.85 -2.82
N PRO A 397 -3.23 -6.51 -1.65
CA PRO A 397 -4.39 -7.36 -1.38
C PRO A 397 -5.63 -6.48 -1.25
N PHE A 398 -6.80 -6.98 -1.65
CA PHE A 398 -8.05 -6.26 -1.46
C PHE A 398 -9.14 -7.15 -0.87
N SER A 399 -10.09 -6.54 -0.15
CA SER A 399 -11.23 -7.24 0.41
C SER A 399 -12.34 -7.36 -0.64
N PHE A 400 -12.88 -8.55 -0.78
CA PHE A 400 -13.98 -8.92 -1.66
C PHE A 400 -15.16 -9.44 -0.83
N PRO A 401 -16.38 -9.54 -1.36
CA PRO A 401 -17.52 -10.12 -0.64
C PRO A 401 -17.18 -11.52 -0.09
N GLY A 402 -17.41 -11.71 1.21
CA GLY A 402 -17.05 -12.94 1.91
C GLY A 402 -15.61 -13.02 2.46
N ARG A 403 -14.72 -12.03 2.19
CA ARG A 403 -13.34 -12.04 2.71
C ARG A 403 -13.27 -12.18 4.24
N ALA A 404 -14.24 -11.62 4.96
CA ALA A 404 -14.27 -11.68 6.43
C ALA A 404 -14.31 -13.11 6.97
N ALA A 405 -14.96 -14.04 6.27
CA ALA A 405 -15.06 -15.44 6.66
C ALA A 405 -13.70 -16.17 6.64
N LEU A 406 -12.71 -15.63 5.95
CA LEU A 406 -11.35 -16.22 5.92
C LEU A 406 -10.51 -15.85 7.16
N GLN A 407 -10.91 -14.82 7.91
CA GLN A 407 -10.09 -14.26 8.98
C GLN A 407 -9.76 -15.27 10.10
N PRO A 408 -10.70 -16.08 10.61
CA PRO A 408 -10.36 -17.05 11.65
C PRO A 408 -9.27 -18.04 11.23
N ALA A 409 -9.30 -18.51 9.98
CA ALA A 409 -8.29 -19.43 9.45
C ALA A 409 -6.91 -18.76 9.23
N LEU A 410 -6.89 -17.47 8.92
CA LEU A 410 -5.64 -16.67 8.75
C LEU A 410 -5.00 -16.30 10.09
N THR A 411 -5.77 -16.24 11.17
CA THR A 411 -5.29 -15.91 12.52
C THR A 411 -5.19 -17.11 13.45
N MET A 412 -5.47 -18.30 12.93
CA MET A 412 -5.29 -19.56 13.67
C MET A 412 -3.82 -19.75 14.03
N GLY A 413 -3.55 -20.24 15.23
CA GLY A 413 -2.20 -20.58 15.66
C GLY A 413 -1.57 -21.68 14.79
N LEU A 414 -0.36 -21.44 14.35
CA LEU A 414 0.45 -22.37 13.54
C LEU A 414 1.66 -22.90 14.34
N GLY A 415 1.50 -23.13 15.64
CA GLY A 415 2.60 -23.51 16.52
C GLY A 415 3.67 -22.43 16.61
N PRO A 416 4.94 -22.73 16.26
CA PRO A 416 6.03 -21.76 16.32
C PRO A 416 6.10 -20.84 15.09
N ILE A 417 5.16 -20.92 14.14
CA ILE A 417 5.11 -20.08 12.94
C ILE A 417 4.03 -19.00 13.10
N PHE A 418 4.38 -17.75 12.86
CA PHE A 418 3.50 -16.60 12.95
C PHE A 418 3.41 -15.89 11.60
N LEU A 419 2.21 -15.47 11.22
CA LEU A 419 1.98 -14.75 9.97
C LEU A 419 1.98 -13.23 10.22
N ALA A 420 2.59 -12.48 9.30
CA ALA A 420 2.54 -11.02 9.28
C ALA A 420 2.31 -10.52 7.86
N GLY A 421 1.69 -9.35 7.71
CA GLY A 421 1.46 -8.73 6.42
C GLY A 421 0.11 -8.01 6.35
N ASP A 422 0.03 -7.06 5.44
CA ASP A 422 -1.16 -6.23 5.24
C ASP A 422 -2.41 -6.99 4.79
N TYR A 423 -2.25 -8.18 4.20
CA TYR A 423 -3.37 -9.05 3.81
C TYR A 423 -4.18 -9.57 5.00
N LEU A 424 -3.64 -9.50 6.21
CA LEU A 424 -4.34 -9.89 7.45
C LEU A 424 -5.33 -8.83 7.93
N GLU A 425 -5.26 -7.61 7.37
CA GLU A 425 -6.10 -6.49 7.78
C GLU A 425 -6.54 -5.63 6.57
N PHE A 426 -6.25 -4.35 6.61
CA PHE A 426 -6.46 -3.39 5.52
C PHE A 426 -5.12 -3.12 4.81
N PRO A 427 -5.04 -3.18 3.48
CA PRO A 427 -3.76 -3.11 2.76
C PRO A 427 -3.16 -1.71 2.80
N ASN A 428 -2.38 -1.45 3.80
CA ASN A 428 -1.61 -0.23 3.98
C ASN A 428 -0.37 -0.48 4.83
N MET A 429 0.47 0.53 4.94
CA MET A 429 1.72 0.45 5.71
C MET A 429 1.45 0.34 7.21
N GLU A 430 0.35 0.91 7.73
CA GLU A 430 -0.07 0.78 9.13
C GLU A 430 -0.35 -0.68 9.50
N ALA A 431 -1.12 -1.38 8.68
CA ALA A 431 -1.42 -2.80 8.90
C ALA A 431 -0.16 -3.68 8.79
N ALA A 432 0.78 -3.33 7.92
CA ALA A 432 2.06 -4.05 7.83
C ALA A 432 2.87 -3.91 9.13
N VAL A 433 2.97 -2.70 9.69
CA VAL A 433 3.63 -2.46 10.98
C VAL A 433 2.89 -3.17 12.10
N ALA A 434 1.55 -3.01 12.18
CA ALA A 434 0.72 -3.61 13.23
C ALA A 434 0.87 -5.11 13.29
N THR A 435 0.71 -5.80 12.16
CA THR A 435 0.80 -7.26 12.09
C THR A 435 2.22 -7.77 12.33
N GLY A 436 3.24 -7.00 11.94
CA GLY A 436 4.65 -7.29 12.25
C GLY A 436 4.92 -7.22 13.76
N TRP A 437 4.43 -6.19 14.44
CA TRP A 437 4.57 -6.04 15.89
C TRP A 437 3.81 -7.14 16.65
N GLU A 438 2.57 -7.43 16.26
CA GLU A 438 1.76 -8.51 16.86
C GLU A 438 2.45 -9.88 16.73
N ALA A 439 3.06 -10.16 15.57
CA ALA A 439 3.83 -11.39 15.37
C ALA A 439 5.09 -11.43 16.26
N ALA A 440 5.79 -10.30 16.40
CA ALA A 440 6.94 -10.19 17.31
C ALA A 440 6.56 -10.43 18.76
N GLU A 441 5.46 -9.82 19.23
CA GLU A 441 4.92 -10.04 20.58
C GLU A 441 4.52 -11.52 20.81
N ALA A 442 3.96 -12.18 19.79
CA ALA A 442 3.62 -13.60 19.89
C ALA A 442 4.88 -14.49 20.00
N VAL A 443 5.95 -14.14 19.27
CA VAL A 443 7.27 -14.79 19.42
C VAL A 443 7.79 -14.57 20.83
N GLU A 444 7.76 -13.35 21.38
CA GLU A 444 8.22 -13.07 22.75
C GLU A 444 7.47 -13.93 23.78
N ARG A 445 6.14 -13.98 23.70
CA ARG A 445 5.34 -14.82 24.63
C ARG A 445 5.75 -16.29 24.55
N ARG A 446 6.00 -16.80 23.34
CA ARG A 446 6.44 -18.19 23.16
C ARG A 446 7.83 -18.47 23.71
N LEU A 447 8.76 -17.53 23.56
CA LEU A 447 10.15 -17.72 24.00
C LEU A 447 10.31 -17.71 25.53
N VAL A 448 9.34 -17.12 26.24
CA VAL A 448 9.32 -17.01 27.71
C VAL A 448 8.51 -18.15 28.35
N ALA A 449 7.54 -18.72 27.61
CA ALA A 449 6.76 -19.91 28.06
C ALA A 449 7.60 -21.17 27.99
#